data_942e8dbe8cb34f8c1f61f4dff68f9314
#
_entry.id   942e8dbe8cb34f8c1f61f4dff68f9314
#
_cell.length_a   1.000
_cell.length_b   1.000
_cell.length_c   1.000
_cell.angle_alpha   90.00
_cell.angle_beta   90.00
_cell.angle_gamma   90.00
#
_symmetry.space_group_name_H-M   'P 1'
#
loop_
_entity.id
_entity.type
_entity.pdbx_description
1 polymer ?
#
loop_
_entity_poly.entity_id
_entity_poly.type
_entity_poly.pdbx_seq_one_letter_code
_entity_poly.pdbx_strand_id
1 'polypeptide(L)'
;MSETIVGLDIGTSTVRAVIGVFTENGELQITGVGKAPSNGLRNGAIINLEAAMSSVTDAIEAAEMMAGHEVLSVYTAIGGSQVSSMNSTGVVGVAGNGKGTQEISQRDIERVLEAAKSVPIDMARQIIHVIPQTYTIDGQKGIKSPLGNVGVRLEAEVHIVTAAVTSIQNLIRCIK
;
A
#
# COMPACT_ATOMS: atom_id res chain seq x y z
N MET A 1 5.81 25.21 -5.62
CA MET A 1 6.52 24.58 -4.48
C MET A 1 6.99 23.22 -4.96
N SER A 2 8.29 22.96 -4.84
CA SER A 2 8.82 21.63 -5.17
C SER A 2 8.26 20.61 -4.19
N GLU A 3 7.66 19.54 -4.70
CA GLU A 3 7.14 18.45 -3.88
C GLU A 3 8.30 17.57 -3.42
N THR A 4 8.45 17.42 -2.10
CA THR A 4 9.46 16.55 -1.50
C THR A 4 8.85 15.19 -1.22
N ILE A 5 9.54 14.13 -1.61
CA ILE A 5 9.18 12.74 -1.32
C ILE A 5 10.31 12.06 -0.54
N VAL A 6 9.96 11.32 0.50
CA VAL A 6 10.94 10.60 1.32
C VAL A 6 10.58 9.12 1.37
N GLY A 7 11.50 8.29 0.93
CA GLY A 7 11.41 6.84 1.04
C GLY A 7 12.22 6.33 2.23
N LEU A 8 11.60 5.52 3.09
CA LEU A 8 12.23 4.89 4.25
C LEU A 8 12.14 3.38 4.14
N ASP A 9 13.28 2.71 4.08
CA ASP A 9 13.41 1.25 4.10
C ASP A 9 13.93 0.81 5.47
N ILE A 10 13.10 0.14 6.24
CA ILE A 10 13.44 -0.39 7.57
C ILE A 10 13.73 -1.89 7.42
N GLY A 11 14.96 -2.19 7.00
CA GLY A 11 15.42 -3.56 6.80
C GLY A 11 15.99 -4.20 8.07
N THR A 12 16.13 -5.52 8.07
CA THR A 12 16.67 -6.29 9.22
C THR A 12 18.13 -5.96 9.56
N SER A 13 18.92 -5.59 8.55
CA SER A 13 20.35 -5.32 8.74
C SER A 13 20.71 -3.84 8.57
N THR A 14 19.87 -3.07 7.92
CA THR A 14 20.15 -1.68 7.57
C THR A 14 18.84 -0.92 7.43
N VAL A 15 18.80 0.29 7.98
CA VAL A 15 17.77 1.30 7.69
C VAL A 15 18.34 2.28 6.66
N ARG A 16 17.52 2.66 5.67
CA ARG A 16 17.87 3.64 4.64
C ARG A 16 16.78 4.67 4.48
N ALA A 17 17.17 5.93 4.42
CA ALA A 17 16.29 7.04 4.06
C ALA A 17 16.79 7.69 2.77
N VAL A 18 15.88 8.01 1.87
CA VAL A 18 16.20 8.70 0.60
C VAL A 18 15.23 9.86 0.43
N ILE A 19 15.77 11.05 0.29
CA ILE A 19 15.01 12.28 0.07
C ILE A 19 15.13 12.67 -1.40
N GLY A 20 14.00 12.88 -2.05
CA GLY A 20 13.92 13.35 -3.42
C GLY A 20 13.01 14.55 -3.55
N VAL A 21 13.31 15.39 -4.51
CA VAL A 21 12.54 16.60 -4.83
C VAL A 21 12.19 16.58 -6.31
N PHE A 22 10.94 16.85 -6.65
CA PHE A 22 10.55 17.02 -8.05
C PHE A 22 10.98 18.39 -8.55
N THR A 23 11.73 18.39 -9.64
CA THR A 23 12.11 19.61 -10.36
C THR A 23 10.89 20.21 -11.08
N GLU A 24 11.00 21.45 -11.56
CA GLU A 24 9.96 22.10 -12.37
C GLU A 24 9.61 21.32 -13.64
N ASN A 25 10.54 20.52 -14.15
CA ASN A 25 10.35 19.67 -15.33
C ASN A 25 9.70 18.32 -14.99
N GLY A 26 9.36 18.06 -13.71
CA GLY A 26 8.77 16.80 -13.24
C GLY A 26 9.77 15.65 -13.06
N GLU A 27 11.07 15.92 -13.11
CA GLU A 27 12.12 14.94 -12.85
C GLU A 27 12.38 14.82 -11.34
N LEU A 28 12.57 13.60 -10.84
CA LEU A 28 12.92 13.34 -9.44
C LEU A 28 14.44 13.47 -9.25
N GLN A 29 14.85 14.43 -8.46
CA GLN A 29 16.24 14.63 -8.06
C GLN A 29 16.44 14.15 -6.61
N ILE A 30 17.42 13.26 -6.39
CA ILE A 30 17.80 12.81 -5.04
C ILE A 30 18.68 13.89 -4.40
N THR A 31 18.22 14.41 -3.26
CA THR A 31 18.89 15.49 -2.51
C THR A 31 19.51 15.00 -1.20
N GLY A 32 19.04 13.89 -0.64
CA GLY A 32 19.58 13.33 0.59
C GLY A 32 19.51 11.81 0.63
N VAL A 33 20.54 11.20 1.19
CA VAL A 33 20.60 9.74 1.44
C VAL A 33 21.19 9.52 2.82
N GLY A 34 20.46 8.77 3.65
CA GLY A 34 20.91 8.36 4.97
C GLY A 34 20.91 6.85 5.12
N LYS A 35 21.84 6.33 5.89
CA LYS A 35 21.97 4.90 6.16
C LYS A 35 22.47 4.68 7.58
N ALA A 36 21.78 3.78 8.31
CA ALA A 36 22.20 3.35 9.63
C ALA A 36 22.17 1.81 9.77
N PRO A 37 22.97 1.22 10.65
CA PRO A 37 22.79 -0.17 11.03
C PRO A 37 21.40 -0.37 11.65
N SER A 38 20.71 -1.46 11.29
CA SER A 38 19.41 -1.76 11.87
C SER A 38 19.59 -2.59 13.13
N ASN A 39 19.18 -2.05 14.25
CA ASN A 39 19.11 -2.71 15.54
C ASN A 39 17.64 -2.87 15.96
N GLY A 40 17.29 -3.98 16.59
CA GLY A 40 15.92 -4.22 17.06
C GLY A 40 14.96 -4.86 16.06
N LEU A 41 15.42 -5.27 14.87
CA LEU A 41 14.66 -6.05 13.91
C LEU A 41 15.18 -7.48 13.75
N ARG A 42 14.26 -8.42 13.55
CA ARG A 42 14.57 -9.81 13.19
C ARG A 42 13.57 -10.33 12.18
N ASN A 43 14.05 -10.82 11.03
CA ASN A 43 13.21 -11.32 9.94
C ASN A 43 12.08 -10.35 9.52
N GLY A 44 12.38 -9.06 9.49
CA GLY A 44 11.41 -8.01 9.16
C GLY A 44 10.41 -7.66 10.29
N ALA A 45 10.53 -8.28 11.47
CA ALA A 45 9.71 -7.96 12.64
C ALA A 45 10.50 -7.12 13.65
N ILE A 46 9.86 -6.11 14.23
CA ILE A 46 10.43 -5.28 15.29
C ILE A 46 10.36 -6.08 16.59
N ILE A 47 11.52 -6.40 17.18
CA ILE A 47 11.66 -7.12 18.44
C ILE A 47 12.11 -6.21 19.58
N ASN A 48 12.72 -5.07 19.27
CA ASN A 48 13.06 -4.01 20.22
C ASN A 48 12.73 -2.66 19.58
N LEU A 49 11.68 -2.02 20.09
CA LEU A 49 11.14 -0.79 19.53
C LEU A 49 12.12 0.38 19.66
N GLU A 50 12.75 0.56 20.84
CA GLU A 50 13.69 1.65 21.11
C GLU A 50 14.92 1.58 20.21
N ALA A 51 15.50 0.39 20.06
CA ALA A 51 16.65 0.19 19.18
C ALA A 51 16.28 0.43 17.70
N ALA A 52 15.07 0.03 17.28
CA ALA A 52 14.58 0.29 15.93
C ALA A 52 14.33 1.79 15.69
N MET A 53 13.73 2.50 16.66
CA MET A 53 13.54 3.96 16.61
C MET A 53 14.87 4.68 16.45
N SER A 54 15.88 4.36 17.29
CA SER A 54 17.21 4.96 17.17
C SER A 54 17.81 4.76 15.78
N SER A 55 17.74 3.54 15.23
CA SER A 55 18.26 3.27 13.88
C SER A 55 17.53 4.05 12.78
N VAL A 56 16.22 4.26 12.93
CA VAL A 56 15.41 5.08 12.01
C VAL A 56 15.81 6.54 12.11
N THR A 57 15.93 7.07 13.33
CA THR A 57 16.38 8.46 13.59
C THR A 57 17.75 8.71 12.96
N ASP A 58 18.73 7.85 13.23
CA ASP A 58 20.10 7.98 12.69
C ASP A 58 20.09 8.03 11.14
N ALA A 59 19.26 7.21 10.50
CA ALA A 59 19.17 7.18 9.04
C ALA A 59 18.46 8.44 8.48
N ILE A 60 17.43 8.94 9.14
CA ILE A 60 16.71 10.15 8.73
C ILE A 60 17.60 11.38 8.93
N GLU A 61 18.22 11.55 10.09
CA GLU A 61 19.14 12.66 10.38
C GLU A 61 20.29 12.74 9.37
N ALA A 62 20.88 11.60 9.00
CA ALA A 62 21.92 11.54 7.99
C ALA A 62 21.41 12.02 6.61
N ALA A 63 20.17 11.67 6.23
CA ALA A 63 19.57 12.13 4.98
C ALA A 63 19.22 13.62 5.01
N GLU A 64 18.70 14.13 6.14
CA GLU A 64 18.38 15.55 6.37
C GLU A 64 19.61 16.43 6.31
N MET A 65 20.70 16.01 6.95
CA MET A 65 21.98 16.73 6.88
C MET A 65 22.49 16.90 5.46
N MET A 66 22.29 15.87 4.61
CA MET A 66 22.68 15.94 3.19
C MET A 66 21.71 16.80 2.37
N ALA A 67 20.41 16.71 2.64
CA ALA A 67 19.36 17.45 1.92
C ALA A 67 19.25 18.93 2.33
N GLY A 68 19.63 19.25 3.57
CA GLY A 68 19.55 20.60 4.13
C GLY A 68 18.15 21.02 4.60
N HIS A 69 17.23 20.07 4.81
CA HIS A 69 15.86 20.31 5.32
C HIS A 69 15.32 19.11 6.10
N GLU A 70 14.35 19.36 6.97
CA GLU A 70 13.69 18.36 7.78
C GLU A 70 12.72 17.49 6.99
N VAL A 71 12.55 16.23 7.46
CA VAL A 71 11.61 15.25 6.94
C VAL A 71 10.33 15.29 7.77
N LEU A 72 9.22 15.71 7.16
CA LEU A 72 7.91 15.79 7.82
C LEU A 72 7.04 14.54 7.63
N SER A 73 7.29 13.79 6.57
CA SER A 73 6.55 12.57 6.26
C SER A 73 7.39 11.60 5.43
N VAL A 74 7.14 10.32 5.58
CA VAL A 74 7.86 9.28 4.85
C VAL A 74 6.90 8.26 4.23
N TYR A 75 7.32 7.69 3.11
CA TYR A 75 6.75 6.47 2.55
C TYR A 75 7.61 5.30 2.99
N THR A 76 7.00 4.31 3.65
CA THR A 76 7.70 3.11 4.06
C THR A 76 7.00 1.85 3.59
N ALA A 77 7.77 0.80 3.33
CA ALA A 77 7.24 -0.50 2.97
C ALA A 77 7.08 -1.39 4.21
N ILE A 78 6.04 -2.20 4.22
CA ILE A 78 5.89 -3.31 5.16
C ILE A 78 6.09 -4.63 4.42
N GLY A 79 6.86 -5.54 5.00
CA GLY A 79 7.19 -6.81 4.36
C GLY A 79 7.51 -7.93 5.36
N GLY A 80 8.09 -9.01 4.84
CA GLY A 80 8.48 -10.16 5.64
C GLY A 80 7.32 -11.08 6.03
N SER A 81 7.51 -11.92 7.05
CA SER A 81 6.54 -12.91 7.52
C SER A 81 5.24 -12.32 8.09
N GLN A 82 5.21 -10.99 8.32
CA GLN A 82 4.05 -10.29 8.84
C GLN A 82 3.00 -9.98 7.76
N VAL A 83 3.39 -10.05 6.49
CA VAL A 83 2.51 -9.85 5.33
C VAL A 83 2.02 -11.20 4.82
N SER A 84 0.75 -11.27 4.46
CA SER A 84 0.12 -12.43 3.84
C SER A 84 -0.84 -11.96 2.76
N SER A 85 -1.13 -12.80 1.79
CA SER A 85 -2.07 -12.46 0.74
C SER A 85 -2.98 -13.62 0.39
N MET A 86 -4.12 -13.28 -0.21
CA MET A 86 -5.11 -14.23 -0.69
C MET A 86 -5.86 -13.64 -1.89
N ASN A 87 -6.37 -14.52 -2.74
CA ASN A 87 -7.27 -14.09 -3.81
C ASN A 87 -8.73 -14.18 -3.33
N SER A 88 -9.53 -13.25 -3.78
CA SER A 88 -10.97 -13.22 -3.52
C SER A 88 -11.74 -12.79 -4.77
N THR A 89 -13.02 -13.10 -4.79
CA THR A 89 -13.91 -12.70 -5.89
C THR A 89 -15.13 -11.99 -5.29
N GLY A 90 -15.38 -10.77 -5.76
CA GLY A 90 -16.62 -10.05 -5.49
C GLY A 90 -17.59 -10.20 -6.65
N VAL A 91 -18.89 -10.15 -6.36
CA VAL A 91 -19.95 -10.21 -7.36
C VAL A 91 -21.04 -9.21 -7.00
N VAL A 92 -21.46 -8.40 -7.97
CA VAL A 92 -22.59 -7.46 -7.81
C VAL A 92 -23.46 -7.46 -9.07
N GLY A 93 -24.75 -7.14 -8.88
CA GLY A 93 -25.60 -6.72 -9.99
C GLY A 93 -25.26 -5.28 -10.40
N VAL A 94 -25.20 -5.01 -11.70
CA VAL A 94 -25.00 -3.65 -12.21
C VAL A 94 -26.25 -2.81 -11.87
N ALA A 95 -26.04 -1.64 -11.24
CA ALA A 95 -27.13 -0.80 -10.79
C ALA A 95 -27.79 -0.06 -11.97
N GLY A 96 -29.13 -0.12 -12.04
CA GLY A 96 -29.89 0.57 -13.09
C GLY A 96 -31.36 0.72 -12.72
N ASN A 97 -32.05 1.60 -13.43
CA ASN A 97 -33.44 1.95 -13.17
C ASN A 97 -34.49 1.01 -13.81
N GLY A 98 -34.06 -0.16 -14.30
CA GLY A 98 -34.97 -1.03 -15.02
C GLY A 98 -34.49 -2.46 -15.22
N LYS A 99 -35.35 -3.26 -15.86
CA LYS A 99 -35.01 -4.62 -16.30
C LYS A 99 -34.16 -4.53 -17.57
N GLY A 100 -32.95 -5.09 -17.55
CA GLY A 100 -32.09 -5.21 -18.72
C GLY A 100 -30.62 -4.88 -18.42
N THR A 101 -29.84 -4.86 -19.47
CA THR A 101 -28.40 -4.54 -19.43
C THR A 101 -28.21 -3.04 -19.15
N GLN A 102 -27.28 -2.72 -18.30
CA GLN A 102 -26.93 -1.36 -17.90
C GLN A 102 -25.45 -1.09 -18.14
N GLU A 103 -25.10 0.16 -18.36
CA GLU A 103 -23.70 0.58 -18.45
C GLU A 103 -23.06 0.55 -17.06
N ILE A 104 -21.91 -0.10 -16.95
CA ILE A 104 -21.15 -0.23 -15.70
C ILE A 104 -20.55 1.11 -15.33
N SER A 105 -20.94 1.61 -14.18
CA SER A 105 -20.45 2.85 -13.61
C SER A 105 -19.27 2.66 -12.66
N GLN A 106 -18.59 3.75 -12.32
CA GLN A 106 -17.53 3.74 -11.30
C GLN A 106 -18.05 3.22 -9.94
N ARG A 107 -19.30 3.54 -9.60
CA ARG A 107 -19.95 3.06 -8.37
C ARG A 107 -20.12 1.53 -8.36
N ASP A 108 -20.39 0.91 -9.50
CA ASP A 108 -20.51 -0.55 -9.59
C ASP A 108 -19.14 -1.21 -9.40
N ILE A 109 -18.07 -0.59 -9.91
CA ILE A 109 -16.68 -1.03 -9.69
C ILE A 109 -16.35 -0.95 -8.20
N GLU A 110 -16.64 0.14 -7.54
CA GLU A 110 -16.42 0.29 -6.09
C GLU A 110 -17.19 -0.76 -5.29
N ARG A 111 -18.47 -0.99 -5.64
CA ARG A 111 -19.31 -2.01 -4.98
C ARG A 111 -18.78 -3.43 -5.16
N VAL A 112 -18.30 -3.80 -6.34
CA VAL A 112 -17.76 -5.14 -6.56
C VAL A 112 -16.43 -5.35 -5.82
N LEU A 113 -15.61 -4.31 -5.71
CA LEU A 113 -14.38 -4.35 -4.92
C LEU A 113 -14.68 -4.45 -3.42
N GLU A 114 -15.69 -3.73 -2.91
CA GLU A 114 -16.15 -3.88 -1.52
C GLU A 114 -16.72 -5.28 -1.26
N ALA A 115 -17.49 -5.83 -2.18
CA ALA A 115 -17.97 -7.21 -2.08
C ALA A 115 -16.81 -8.22 -2.03
N ALA A 116 -15.75 -7.99 -2.81
CA ALA A 116 -14.56 -8.83 -2.79
C ALA A 116 -13.76 -8.76 -1.47
N LYS A 117 -13.86 -7.65 -0.73
CA LYS A 117 -13.23 -7.49 0.60
C LYS A 117 -13.99 -8.23 1.72
N SER A 118 -15.24 -8.64 1.48
CA SER A 118 -16.10 -9.31 2.48
C SER A 118 -15.68 -10.78 2.69
N VAL A 119 -14.41 -11.00 2.98
CA VAL A 119 -13.83 -12.31 3.30
C VAL A 119 -13.50 -12.36 4.80
N PRO A 120 -13.61 -13.53 5.45
CA PRO A 120 -13.20 -13.68 6.83
C PRO A 120 -11.68 -13.46 6.96
N ILE A 121 -11.30 -12.40 7.65
CA ILE A 121 -9.90 -12.07 7.96
C ILE A 121 -9.73 -12.15 9.47
N ASP A 122 -8.62 -12.73 9.92
CA ASP A 122 -8.26 -12.77 11.33
C ASP A 122 -8.28 -11.33 11.92
N MET A 123 -8.88 -11.17 13.11
CA MET A 123 -8.96 -9.89 13.83
C MET A 123 -7.57 -9.30 14.14
N ALA A 124 -6.52 -10.12 14.19
CA ALA A 124 -5.14 -9.68 14.36
C ALA A 124 -4.52 -9.14 13.06
N ARG A 125 -5.25 -9.16 11.95
CA ARG A 125 -4.77 -8.72 10.63
C ARG A 125 -5.62 -7.59 10.07
N GLN A 126 -5.01 -6.77 9.23
CA GLN A 126 -5.65 -5.65 8.54
C GLN A 126 -5.34 -5.75 7.04
N ILE A 127 -6.33 -5.45 6.21
CA ILE A 127 -6.12 -5.27 4.76
C ILE A 127 -5.28 -4.02 4.55
N ILE A 128 -4.19 -4.16 3.79
CA ILE A 128 -3.33 -3.04 3.40
C ILE A 128 -3.45 -2.72 1.91
N HIS A 129 -3.75 -3.72 1.07
CA HIS A 129 -4.01 -3.52 -0.36
C HIS A 129 -5.12 -4.45 -0.86
N VAL A 130 -5.91 -3.94 -1.80
CA VAL A 130 -6.84 -4.71 -2.64
C VAL A 130 -6.52 -4.39 -4.08
N ILE A 131 -5.98 -5.35 -4.79
CA ILE A 131 -5.44 -5.19 -6.14
C ILE A 131 -6.34 -5.93 -7.12
N PRO A 132 -7.16 -5.22 -7.91
CA PRO A 132 -7.95 -5.85 -8.95
C PRO A 132 -7.05 -6.55 -9.98
N GLN A 133 -7.35 -7.79 -10.31
CA GLN A 133 -6.61 -8.59 -11.28
C GLN A 133 -7.35 -8.62 -12.62
N THR A 134 -8.62 -8.98 -12.58
CA THR A 134 -9.47 -9.09 -13.78
C THR A 134 -10.93 -8.94 -13.40
N TYR A 135 -11.74 -8.56 -14.38
CA TYR A 135 -13.19 -8.49 -14.26
C TYR A 135 -13.87 -9.47 -15.21
N THR A 136 -15.09 -9.86 -14.82
CA THR A 136 -15.98 -10.70 -15.62
C THR A 136 -17.33 -10.00 -15.72
N ILE A 137 -17.87 -9.86 -16.93
CA ILE A 137 -19.19 -9.27 -17.19
C ILE A 137 -20.04 -10.33 -17.84
N ASP A 138 -21.17 -10.70 -17.22
CA ASP A 138 -22.12 -11.71 -17.71
C ASP A 138 -21.45 -13.02 -18.18
N GLY A 139 -20.37 -13.44 -17.49
CA GLY A 139 -19.59 -14.63 -17.81
C GLY A 139 -18.41 -14.40 -18.76
N GLN A 140 -18.28 -13.24 -19.39
CA GLN A 140 -17.13 -12.89 -20.20
C GLN A 140 -15.94 -12.49 -19.32
N LYS A 141 -14.93 -13.35 -19.25
CA LYS A 141 -13.74 -13.18 -18.41
C LYS A 141 -12.65 -12.33 -19.07
N GLY A 142 -11.69 -11.88 -18.26
CA GLY A 142 -10.44 -11.25 -18.73
C GLY A 142 -10.56 -9.77 -19.06
N ILE A 143 -11.62 -9.12 -18.61
CA ILE A 143 -11.83 -7.69 -18.83
C ILE A 143 -10.91 -6.91 -17.91
N LYS A 144 -10.10 -6.00 -18.47
CA LYS A 144 -9.16 -5.16 -17.71
C LYS A 144 -9.82 -3.88 -17.19
N SER A 145 -10.69 -3.27 -18.00
CA SER A 145 -11.42 -2.06 -17.65
C SER A 145 -12.92 -2.28 -17.90
N PRO A 146 -13.72 -2.49 -16.85
CA PRO A 146 -15.15 -2.74 -17.00
C PRO A 146 -15.98 -1.46 -17.20
N LEU A 147 -15.43 -0.29 -16.89
CA LEU A 147 -16.12 1.00 -16.97
C LEU A 147 -16.65 1.24 -18.40
N GLY A 148 -17.93 1.62 -18.50
CA GLY A 148 -18.60 1.90 -19.77
C GLY A 148 -19.04 0.66 -20.55
N ASN A 149 -18.67 -0.56 -20.14
CA ASN A 149 -19.22 -1.78 -20.72
C ASN A 149 -20.66 -1.98 -20.26
N VAL A 150 -21.43 -2.72 -21.05
CA VAL A 150 -22.86 -3.00 -20.77
C VAL A 150 -22.98 -4.42 -20.24
N GLY A 151 -23.75 -4.58 -19.13
CA GLY A 151 -23.99 -5.89 -18.54
C GLY A 151 -25.01 -5.86 -17.41
N VAL A 152 -25.32 -7.03 -16.86
CA VAL A 152 -26.24 -7.22 -15.73
C VAL A 152 -25.47 -7.59 -14.46
N ARG A 153 -24.39 -8.37 -14.62
CA ARG A 153 -23.60 -8.92 -13.53
C ARG A 153 -22.13 -8.58 -13.73
N LEU A 154 -21.54 -7.93 -12.71
CA LEU A 154 -20.11 -7.62 -12.65
C LEU A 154 -19.45 -8.46 -11.55
N GLU A 155 -18.36 -9.13 -11.92
CA GLU A 155 -17.48 -9.85 -10.98
C GLU A 155 -16.08 -9.24 -11.04
N ALA A 156 -15.40 -9.21 -9.90
CA ALA A 156 -14.00 -8.78 -9.82
C ALA A 156 -13.17 -9.83 -9.07
N GLU A 157 -12.13 -10.33 -9.70
CA GLU A 157 -11.09 -11.10 -9.02
C GLU A 157 -10.04 -10.11 -8.48
N VAL A 158 -9.77 -10.21 -7.18
CA VAL A 158 -8.83 -9.31 -6.48
C VAL A 158 -7.78 -10.10 -5.73
N HIS A 159 -6.58 -9.53 -5.65
CA HIS A 159 -5.53 -9.97 -4.75
C HIS A 159 -5.56 -9.08 -3.51
N ILE A 160 -5.88 -9.67 -2.35
CA ILE A 160 -5.94 -8.98 -1.06
C ILE A 160 -4.63 -9.21 -0.33
N VAL A 161 -3.97 -8.13 0.06
CA VAL A 161 -2.77 -8.18 0.90
C VAL A 161 -3.13 -7.72 2.29
N THR A 162 -2.73 -8.49 3.29
CA THR A 162 -2.98 -8.22 4.71
C THR A 162 -1.67 -8.17 5.49
N ALA A 163 -1.64 -7.41 6.57
CA ALA A 163 -0.53 -7.41 7.51
C ALA A 163 -1.03 -7.52 8.96
N ALA A 164 -0.16 -8.00 9.86
CA ALA A 164 -0.45 -8.03 11.28
C ALA A 164 -0.63 -6.61 11.84
N VAL A 165 -1.74 -6.36 12.54
CA VAL A 165 -2.08 -5.05 13.12
C VAL A 165 -0.96 -4.54 14.04
N THR A 166 -0.41 -5.43 14.87
CA THR A 166 0.70 -5.09 15.79
C THR A 166 1.96 -4.66 15.05
N SER A 167 2.26 -5.28 13.89
CA SER A 167 3.42 -4.92 13.07
C SER A 167 3.25 -3.54 12.43
N ILE A 168 2.05 -3.24 11.92
CA ILE A 168 1.73 -1.92 11.39
C ILE A 168 1.87 -0.85 12.49
N GLN A 169 1.31 -1.11 13.68
CA GLN A 169 1.37 -0.17 14.80
C GLN A 169 2.81 0.07 15.29
N ASN A 170 3.62 -0.98 15.38
CA ASN A 170 5.02 -0.84 15.77
C ASN A 170 5.82 -0.07 14.72
N LEU A 171 5.58 -0.33 13.44
CA LEU A 171 6.20 0.42 12.34
C LEU A 171 5.86 1.92 12.42
N ILE A 172 4.58 2.26 12.62
CA ILE A 172 4.14 3.65 12.77
C ILE A 172 4.81 4.32 13.99
N ARG A 173 5.01 3.58 15.09
CA ARG A 173 5.71 4.11 16.28
C ARG A 173 7.20 4.34 16.04
N CYS A 174 7.84 3.59 15.15
CA CYS A 174 9.24 3.82 14.80
C CYS A 174 9.46 5.08 13.96
N ILE A 175 8.39 5.60 13.32
CA ILE A 175 8.46 6.71 12.37
C ILE A 175 7.97 8.03 12.98
N LYS A 176 7.19 7.95 14.07
CA LYS A 176 6.65 9.11 14.79
C LYS A 176 7.57 9.57 15.92
#